data_e7787b2f6732b53d66f7bf93cf903140
#
_entry.id   e7787b2f6732b53d66f7bf93cf903140
#
_cell.length_a   1.000
_cell.length_b   1.000
_cell.length_c   1.000
_cell.angle_alpha   90.00
_cell.angle_beta   90.00
_cell.angle_gamma   90.00
#
_symmetry.space_group_name_H-M   'P 1'
#
loop_
_entity.id
_entity.type
_entity.pdbx_description
1 polymer ?
#
loop_
_entity_poly.entity_id
_entity_poly.type
_entity_poly.pdbx_seq_one_letter_code
_entity_poly.pdbx_strand_id
1 'polypeptide(L)'
;MIKKYSAKLMGAGILPVSLHKNNLYFLFGLEEKEKKWSDFGGSKEDNESKMETAVREGYEELNGFLGNKTEIKKTVNDNFILRLNTEHNKFSTHIFKSKYDENLPFYFENVHKFIQKKIPQHVGRGGLFEKSKVRWFTIEEIKSQRAKFRYFYRQILDQIIDNQKIIFDRVKNL
;
A
#
# COMPACT_ATOMS: atom_id res chain seq x y z
N MET A 1 39.01 0.20 10.54
CA MET A 1 37.79 -0.67 10.49
C MET A 1 36.68 0.14 9.83
N ILE A 2 36.51 0.00 8.51
CA ILE A 2 35.54 0.77 7.72
C ILE A 2 34.17 0.15 7.99
N LYS A 3 33.26 0.86 8.67
CA LYS A 3 31.86 0.48 8.77
C LYS A 3 31.28 0.40 7.35
N LYS A 4 31.00 -0.82 6.88
CA LYS A 4 30.16 -1.03 5.69
C LYS A 4 28.80 -0.39 5.99
N TYR A 5 28.53 0.77 5.42
CA TYR A 5 27.19 1.31 5.34
C TYR A 5 26.37 0.26 4.58
N SER A 6 25.46 -0.40 5.26
CA SER A 6 24.53 -1.35 4.66
C SER A 6 23.88 -0.68 3.46
N ALA A 7 23.92 -1.34 2.32
CA ALA A 7 23.15 -0.93 1.14
C ALA A 7 21.71 -0.70 1.60
N LYS A 8 21.25 0.54 1.50
CA LYS A 8 19.94 0.95 2.01
C LYS A 8 18.91 0.18 1.20
N LEU A 9 18.26 -0.80 1.81
CA LEU A 9 17.29 -1.67 1.19
C LEU A 9 16.30 -0.85 0.36
N MET A 10 16.22 -1.18 -0.93
CA MET A 10 15.19 -0.65 -1.81
C MET A 10 13.89 -1.37 -1.51
N GLY A 11 12.76 -0.69 -1.68
CA GLY A 11 11.45 -1.26 -1.43
C GLY A 11 10.43 -0.84 -2.48
N ALA A 12 9.29 -1.51 -2.46
CA ALA A 12 8.16 -1.15 -3.30
C ALA A 12 6.83 -1.61 -2.68
N GLY A 13 5.75 -0.95 -3.07
CA GLY A 13 4.41 -1.30 -2.66
C GLY A 13 3.38 -1.00 -3.74
N ILE A 14 2.16 -1.46 -3.50
CA ILE A 14 0.97 -1.16 -4.29
C ILE A 14 0.03 -0.24 -3.53
N LEU A 15 -0.67 0.63 -4.24
CA LEU A 15 -1.67 1.52 -3.67
C LEU A 15 -2.94 1.47 -4.52
N PRO A 16 -4.01 0.80 -4.03
CA PRO A 16 -5.30 0.82 -4.70
C PRO A 16 -5.92 2.22 -4.65
N VAL A 17 -6.44 2.68 -5.77
CA VAL A 17 -7.22 3.91 -5.89
C VAL A 17 -8.56 3.63 -6.57
N SER A 18 -9.61 4.28 -6.09
CA SER A 18 -10.96 4.20 -6.65
C SER A 18 -11.55 5.58 -6.90
N LEU A 19 -12.42 5.66 -7.88
CA LEU A 19 -13.31 6.81 -8.06
C LEU A 19 -14.72 6.43 -7.58
N HIS A 20 -15.20 7.09 -6.52
CA HIS A 20 -16.54 6.88 -5.99
C HIS A 20 -17.22 8.23 -5.72
N LYS A 21 -18.45 8.39 -6.20
CA LYS A 21 -19.21 9.67 -6.09
C LYS A 21 -18.37 10.90 -6.50
N ASN A 22 -17.63 10.76 -7.60
CA ASN A 22 -16.74 11.79 -8.16
C ASN A 22 -15.57 12.23 -7.26
N ASN A 23 -15.19 11.42 -6.26
CA ASN A 23 -14.03 11.63 -5.41
C ASN A 23 -13.04 10.47 -5.52
N LEU A 24 -11.75 10.78 -5.45
CA LEU A 24 -10.69 9.77 -5.34
C LEU A 24 -10.62 9.23 -3.91
N TYR A 25 -10.53 7.92 -3.80
CA TYR A 25 -10.29 7.20 -2.55
C TYR A 25 -9.07 6.30 -2.69
N PHE A 26 -8.12 6.45 -1.79
CA PHE A 26 -6.88 5.66 -1.72
C PHE A 26 -6.97 4.71 -0.54
N LEU A 27 -6.68 3.43 -0.77
CA LEU A 27 -6.69 2.42 0.29
C LEU A 27 -5.32 2.35 0.96
N PHE A 28 -5.24 2.70 2.24
CA PHE A 28 -4.03 2.56 3.04
C PHE A 28 -4.20 1.53 4.15
N GLY A 29 -3.08 0.92 4.56
CA GLY A 29 -3.00 0.01 5.68
C GLY A 29 -2.35 0.63 6.91
N LEU A 30 -2.84 0.28 8.10
CA LEU A 30 -2.28 0.69 9.38
C LEU A 30 -1.29 -0.35 9.88
N GLU A 31 -0.01 0.01 9.97
CA GLU A 31 1.02 -0.80 10.59
C GLU A 31 0.69 -1.09 12.06
N GLU A 32 0.67 -2.37 12.42
CA GLU A 32 0.34 -2.75 13.79
C GLU A 32 1.37 -2.25 14.81
N LYS A 33 2.67 -2.33 14.48
CA LYS A 33 3.77 -1.95 15.37
C LYS A 33 3.92 -0.43 15.51
N GLU A 34 3.94 0.29 14.38
CA GLU A 34 4.22 1.73 14.36
C GLU A 34 2.97 2.58 14.57
N LYS A 35 1.78 1.99 14.42
CA LYS A 35 0.48 2.72 14.41
C LYS A 35 0.46 3.88 13.41
N LYS A 36 1.07 3.66 12.23
CA LYS A 36 1.17 4.61 11.13
C LYS A 36 0.61 4.00 9.85
N TRP A 37 0.02 4.85 9.03
CA TRP A 37 -0.53 4.48 7.72
C TRP A 37 0.56 4.47 6.64
N SER A 38 0.47 3.55 5.70
CA SER A 38 1.23 3.52 4.44
C SER A 38 0.48 2.71 3.38
N ASP A 39 1.04 2.63 2.17
CA ASP A 39 0.61 1.64 1.18
C ASP A 39 0.92 0.20 1.64
N PHE A 40 0.71 -0.76 0.75
CA PHE A 40 1.01 -2.17 0.97
C PHE A 40 2.35 -2.49 0.31
N GLY A 41 3.41 -2.43 1.10
CA GLY A 41 4.75 -2.53 0.57
C GLY A 41 5.83 -2.68 1.63
N GLY A 42 6.96 -3.21 1.20
CA GLY A 42 8.11 -3.48 2.06
C GLY A 42 9.41 -3.57 1.29
N SER A 43 10.37 -4.25 1.89
CA SER A 43 11.73 -4.34 1.39
C SER A 43 11.84 -5.32 0.22
N LYS A 44 12.65 -4.94 -0.77
CA LYS A 44 13.00 -5.80 -1.90
C LYS A 44 13.82 -7.00 -1.42
N GLU A 45 13.46 -8.19 -1.84
CA GLU A 45 14.28 -9.39 -1.72
C GLU A 45 15.27 -9.54 -2.89
N ASP A 46 16.24 -10.44 -2.73
CA ASP A 46 17.24 -10.70 -3.77
C ASP A 46 16.54 -11.17 -5.06
N ASN A 47 17.02 -10.64 -6.19
CA ASN A 47 16.52 -10.93 -7.54
C ASN A 47 15.08 -10.48 -7.87
N GLU A 48 14.38 -9.81 -6.98
CA GLU A 48 13.09 -9.20 -7.30
C GLU A 48 13.26 -7.91 -8.12
N SER A 49 12.36 -7.68 -9.07
CA SER A 49 12.09 -6.34 -9.59
C SER A 49 11.23 -5.55 -8.60
N LYS A 50 11.17 -4.23 -8.74
CA LYS A 50 10.26 -3.40 -7.91
C LYS A 50 8.79 -3.80 -8.01
N MET A 51 8.35 -4.24 -9.20
CA MET A 51 6.98 -4.73 -9.38
C MET A 51 6.75 -6.06 -8.66
N GLU A 52 7.69 -6.98 -8.71
CA GLU A 52 7.59 -8.26 -7.99
C GLU A 52 7.56 -8.04 -6.48
N THR A 53 8.42 -7.17 -5.97
CA THR A 53 8.37 -6.75 -4.55
C THR A 53 7.00 -6.17 -4.20
N ALA A 54 6.50 -5.22 -5.01
CA ALA A 54 5.22 -4.57 -4.75
C ALA A 54 4.04 -5.56 -4.76
N VAL A 55 4.05 -6.52 -5.67
CA VAL A 55 3.00 -7.57 -5.75
C VAL A 55 3.10 -8.55 -4.57
N ARG A 56 4.31 -8.99 -4.19
CA ARG A 56 4.51 -9.89 -3.06
C ARG A 56 4.06 -9.24 -1.75
N GLU A 57 4.55 -8.05 -1.47
CA GLU A 57 4.19 -7.29 -0.27
C GLU A 57 2.70 -6.94 -0.25
N GLY A 58 2.14 -6.53 -1.38
CA GLY A 58 0.72 -6.25 -1.52
C GLY A 58 -0.15 -7.47 -1.21
N TYR A 59 0.25 -8.67 -1.67
CA TYR A 59 -0.43 -9.91 -1.33
C TYR A 59 -0.36 -10.22 0.18
N GLU A 60 0.84 -10.12 0.75
CA GLU A 60 1.10 -10.43 2.15
C GLU A 60 0.35 -9.47 3.09
N GLU A 61 0.50 -8.16 2.89
CA GLU A 61 -0.09 -7.14 3.75
C GLU A 61 -1.60 -6.96 3.58
N LEU A 62 -2.15 -7.31 2.40
CA LEU A 62 -3.60 -7.38 2.17
C LEU A 62 -4.20 -8.76 2.52
N ASN A 63 -3.39 -9.69 3.02
CA ASN A 63 -3.84 -11.02 3.44
C ASN A 63 -4.66 -11.77 2.36
N GLY A 64 -4.34 -11.54 1.09
CA GLY A 64 -5.07 -12.12 -0.05
C GLY A 64 -6.45 -11.51 -0.34
N PHE A 65 -6.87 -10.44 0.34
CA PHE A 65 -8.18 -9.80 0.10
C PHE A 65 -8.36 -9.27 -1.32
N LEU A 66 -7.28 -8.97 -2.04
CA LEU A 66 -7.33 -8.57 -3.45
C LEU A 66 -6.97 -9.72 -4.43
N GLY A 67 -7.00 -10.95 -3.96
CA GLY A 67 -6.65 -12.13 -4.74
C GLY A 67 -5.26 -12.66 -4.45
N ASN A 68 -4.85 -13.70 -5.20
CA ASN A 68 -3.50 -14.25 -5.12
C ASN A 68 -2.47 -13.38 -5.87
N LYS A 69 -1.18 -13.72 -5.75
CA LYS A 69 -0.08 -12.94 -6.37
C LYS A 69 -0.24 -12.76 -7.89
N THR A 70 -0.72 -13.79 -8.59
CA THR A 70 -0.93 -13.73 -10.05
C THR A 70 -2.07 -12.79 -10.40
N GLU A 71 -3.18 -12.85 -9.66
CA GLU A 71 -4.33 -11.98 -9.83
C GLU A 71 -3.98 -10.52 -9.51
N ILE A 72 -3.28 -10.26 -8.41
CA ILE A 72 -2.81 -8.92 -8.05
C ILE A 72 -1.88 -8.37 -9.14
N LYS A 73 -0.90 -9.16 -9.61
CA LYS A 73 0.02 -8.73 -10.69
C LYS A 73 -0.75 -8.36 -11.95
N LYS A 74 -1.72 -9.18 -12.34
CA LYS A 74 -2.58 -8.90 -13.51
C LYS A 74 -3.37 -7.61 -13.29
N THR A 75 -4.05 -7.48 -12.13
CA THR A 75 -4.87 -6.30 -11.82
C THR A 75 -4.05 -5.02 -11.80
N VAL A 76 -2.87 -5.04 -11.18
CA VAL A 76 -1.98 -3.87 -11.14
C VAL A 76 -1.52 -3.48 -12.54
N ASN A 77 -1.16 -4.45 -13.40
CA ASN A 77 -0.71 -4.17 -14.77
C ASN A 77 -1.85 -3.64 -15.66
N ASP A 78 -3.01 -4.29 -15.61
CA ASP A 78 -4.15 -3.94 -16.47
C ASP A 78 -4.78 -2.58 -16.07
N ASN A 79 -4.68 -2.20 -14.81
CA ASN A 79 -5.29 -0.99 -14.25
C ASN A 79 -4.27 0.02 -13.73
N PHE A 80 -3.06 0.00 -14.26
CA PHE A 80 -1.96 0.86 -13.83
C PHE A 80 -2.27 2.34 -14.07
N ILE A 81 -2.09 3.15 -13.04
CA ILE A 81 -2.28 4.60 -13.08
C ILE A 81 -0.94 5.32 -13.22
N LEU A 82 -0.10 5.21 -12.20
CA LEU A 82 1.26 5.78 -12.23
C LEU A 82 2.12 5.18 -11.10
N ARG A 83 3.43 5.37 -11.22
CA ARG A 83 4.42 5.03 -10.19
C ARG A 83 5.00 6.30 -9.59
N LEU A 84 4.98 6.40 -8.28
CA LEU A 84 5.64 7.44 -7.51
C LEU A 84 6.87 6.87 -6.80
N ASN A 85 7.90 7.71 -6.62
CA ASN A 85 9.15 7.28 -6.01
C ASN A 85 9.56 8.26 -4.91
N THR A 86 10.14 7.74 -3.83
CA THR A 86 10.86 8.58 -2.87
C THR A 86 12.20 9.01 -3.47
N GLU A 87 12.85 10.00 -2.84
CA GLU A 87 14.19 10.44 -3.23
C GLU A 87 15.17 9.27 -3.40
N HIS A 88 16.01 9.37 -4.42
CA HIS A 88 16.97 8.34 -4.82
C HIS A 88 16.34 6.97 -5.13
N ASN A 89 15.05 6.92 -5.51
CA ASN A 89 14.33 5.71 -5.86
C ASN A 89 14.41 4.59 -4.80
N LYS A 90 14.52 4.95 -3.53
CA LYS A 90 14.61 3.97 -2.43
C LYS A 90 13.32 3.18 -2.24
N PHE A 91 12.19 3.83 -2.41
CA PHE A 91 10.88 3.21 -2.36
C PHE A 91 10.03 3.62 -3.56
N SER A 92 9.23 2.72 -4.09
CA SER A 92 8.33 2.97 -5.23
C SER A 92 6.92 2.50 -4.90
N THR A 93 5.93 3.37 -5.07
CA THR A 93 4.51 3.03 -4.94
C THR A 93 3.88 2.93 -6.32
N HIS A 94 3.27 1.77 -6.61
CA HIS A 94 2.53 1.52 -7.85
C HIS A 94 1.04 1.76 -7.60
N ILE A 95 0.52 2.87 -8.11
CA ILE A 95 -0.91 3.22 -8.00
C ILE A 95 -1.67 2.53 -9.13
N PHE A 96 -2.77 1.87 -8.81
CA PHE A 96 -3.63 1.19 -9.76
C PHE A 96 -5.10 1.36 -9.40
N LYS A 97 -5.98 1.37 -10.43
CA LYS A 97 -7.41 1.43 -10.23
C LYS A 97 -7.94 0.14 -9.65
N SER A 98 -8.71 0.25 -8.58
CA SER A 98 -9.39 -0.85 -7.90
C SER A 98 -10.87 -0.51 -7.68
N LYS A 99 -11.69 -1.51 -7.47
CA LYS A 99 -13.10 -1.30 -7.10
C LYS A 99 -13.19 -0.73 -5.69
N TYR A 100 -14.01 0.30 -5.50
CA TYR A 100 -14.35 0.79 -4.17
C TYR A 100 -15.25 -0.22 -3.47
N ASP A 101 -14.85 -0.62 -2.26
CA ASP A 101 -15.64 -1.46 -1.38
C ASP A 101 -15.67 -0.82 0.02
N GLU A 102 -16.82 -0.31 0.41
CA GLU A 102 -17.01 0.34 1.71
C GLU A 102 -16.93 -0.63 2.89
N ASN A 103 -17.15 -1.92 2.64
CA ASN A 103 -17.15 -2.97 3.67
C ASN A 103 -15.76 -3.60 3.87
N LEU A 104 -14.84 -3.43 2.92
CA LEU A 104 -13.49 -4.00 3.02
C LEU A 104 -12.77 -3.65 4.34
N PRO A 105 -12.80 -2.40 4.84
CA PRO A 105 -12.18 -2.07 6.12
C PRO A 105 -12.75 -2.86 7.29
N PHE A 106 -14.06 -3.08 7.33
CA PHE A 106 -14.74 -3.85 8.38
C PHE A 106 -14.30 -5.31 8.38
N TYR A 107 -14.33 -5.97 7.23
CA TYR A 107 -13.94 -7.37 7.13
C TYR A 107 -12.45 -7.58 7.42
N PHE A 108 -11.59 -6.70 6.91
CA PHE A 108 -10.16 -6.75 7.14
C PHE A 108 -9.82 -6.67 8.63
N GLU A 109 -10.37 -5.68 9.34
CA GLU A 109 -10.14 -5.51 10.78
C GLU A 109 -10.67 -6.69 11.60
N ASN A 110 -11.83 -7.24 11.25
CA ASN A 110 -12.40 -8.40 11.96
C ASN A 110 -11.58 -9.67 11.76
N VAL A 111 -11.06 -9.92 10.55
CA VAL A 111 -10.15 -11.04 10.32
C VAL A 111 -8.87 -10.87 11.11
N HIS A 112 -8.27 -9.67 11.13
CA HIS A 112 -7.07 -9.40 11.94
C HIS A 112 -7.33 -9.65 13.45
N LYS A 113 -8.43 -9.14 13.99
CA LYS A 113 -8.83 -9.37 15.39
C LYS A 113 -9.02 -10.85 15.70
N PHE A 114 -9.65 -11.59 14.79
CA PHE A 114 -9.83 -13.03 14.95
C PHE A 114 -8.50 -13.77 15.00
N ILE A 115 -7.59 -13.50 14.05
CA ILE A 115 -6.26 -14.10 14.00
C ILE A 115 -5.48 -13.78 15.26
N GLN A 116 -5.44 -12.49 15.66
CA GLN A 116 -4.74 -12.04 16.85
C GLN A 116 -5.23 -12.72 18.15
N LYS A 117 -6.55 -12.97 18.24
CA LYS A 117 -7.17 -13.61 19.41
C LYS A 117 -7.02 -15.13 19.42
N LYS A 118 -7.11 -15.78 18.27
CA LYS A 118 -7.23 -17.24 18.19
C LYS A 118 -5.92 -17.95 17.85
N ILE A 119 -5.11 -17.32 16.99
CA ILE A 119 -3.85 -17.87 16.48
C ILE A 119 -2.78 -16.77 16.38
N PRO A 120 -2.45 -16.09 17.51
CA PRO A 120 -1.56 -14.90 17.50
C PRO A 120 -0.18 -15.17 16.92
N GLN A 121 0.29 -16.43 16.93
CA GLN A 121 1.54 -16.85 16.32
C GLN A 121 1.59 -16.71 14.81
N HIS A 122 0.45 -16.47 14.14
CA HIS A 122 0.37 -16.21 12.71
C HIS A 122 0.55 -14.74 12.34
N VAL A 123 0.41 -13.81 13.31
CA VAL A 123 0.58 -12.38 13.07
C VAL A 123 2.05 -12.08 12.74
N GLY A 124 2.30 -11.51 11.55
CA GLY A 124 3.63 -11.20 11.04
C GLY A 124 4.42 -12.42 10.51
N ARG A 125 3.84 -13.63 10.57
CA ARG A 125 4.51 -14.81 10.04
C ARG A 125 4.39 -14.84 8.51
N GLY A 126 5.54 -14.81 7.82
CA GLY A 126 5.58 -14.75 6.36
C GLY A 126 4.95 -13.48 5.79
N GLY A 127 5.03 -12.36 6.52
CA GLY A 127 4.50 -11.05 6.08
C GLY A 127 2.98 -10.88 6.25
N LEU A 128 2.25 -11.93 6.67
CA LEU A 128 0.80 -11.88 6.81
C LEU A 128 0.38 -11.19 8.13
N PHE A 129 -0.75 -10.50 8.09
CA PHE A 129 -1.40 -9.85 9.24
C PHE A 129 -0.55 -8.75 9.92
N GLU A 130 0.40 -8.15 9.20
CA GLU A 130 1.19 -7.02 9.69
C GLU A 130 0.39 -5.72 9.76
N LYS A 131 -0.55 -5.53 8.82
CA LYS A 131 -1.52 -4.44 8.87
C LYS A 131 -2.72 -4.86 9.72
N SER A 132 -3.06 -4.02 10.70
CA SER A 132 -4.22 -4.27 11.59
C SER A 132 -5.53 -3.74 11.03
N LYS A 133 -5.48 -2.74 10.18
CA LYS A 133 -6.63 -2.07 9.56
C LYS A 133 -6.30 -1.62 8.16
N VAL A 134 -7.33 -1.52 7.34
CA VAL A 134 -7.28 -0.76 6.09
C VAL A 134 -8.35 0.32 6.11
N ARG A 135 -8.13 1.40 5.36
CA ARG A 135 -9.10 2.49 5.25
C ARG A 135 -8.94 3.23 3.93
N TRP A 136 -10.07 3.60 3.36
CA TRP A 136 -10.13 4.51 2.23
C TRP A 136 -9.97 5.96 2.69
N PHE A 137 -9.04 6.69 2.09
CA PHE A 137 -8.78 8.10 2.38
C PHE A 137 -9.05 8.95 1.15
N THR A 138 -9.74 10.05 1.32
CA THR A 138 -9.83 11.10 0.30
C THR A 138 -8.57 11.95 0.29
N ILE A 139 -8.38 12.77 -0.75
CA ILE A 139 -7.27 13.73 -0.83
C ILE A 139 -7.27 14.68 0.38
N GLU A 140 -8.43 15.16 0.80
CA GLU A 140 -8.54 16.08 1.93
C GLU A 140 -8.18 15.40 3.26
N GLU A 141 -8.55 14.13 3.42
CA GLU A 141 -8.13 13.35 4.59
C GLU A 141 -6.63 13.06 4.59
N ILE A 142 -6.02 12.80 3.42
CA ILE A 142 -4.57 12.65 3.29
C ILE A 142 -3.87 13.93 3.74
N LYS A 143 -4.32 15.11 3.28
CA LYS A 143 -3.76 16.40 3.67
C LYS A 143 -3.87 16.64 5.18
N SER A 144 -5.06 16.50 5.73
CA SER A 144 -5.35 16.81 7.14
C SER A 144 -4.70 15.80 8.11
N GLN A 145 -4.50 14.55 7.68
CA GLN A 145 -3.98 13.48 8.53
C GLN A 145 -2.55 13.05 8.16
N ARG A 146 -1.82 13.86 7.37
CA ARG A 146 -0.47 13.56 6.90
C ARG A 146 0.50 13.11 8.01
N ALA A 147 0.38 13.65 9.22
CA ALA A 147 1.21 13.28 10.37
C ALA A 147 0.96 11.85 10.89
N LYS A 148 -0.17 11.23 10.55
CA LYS A 148 -0.50 9.84 10.90
C LYS A 148 0.13 8.81 9.96
N PHE A 149 0.78 9.25 8.90
CA PHE A 149 1.47 8.38 7.95
C PHE A 149 2.94 8.19 8.33
N ARG A 150 3.53 7.07 7.89
CA ARG A 150 4.96 6.78 8.08
C ARG A 150 5.82 7.92 7.52
N TYR A 151 6.87 8.29 8.21
CA TYR A 151 7.66 9.47 7.88
C TYR A 151 8.21 9.46 6.44
N PHE A 152 8.82 8.34 6.03
CA PHE A 152 9.37 8.20 4.68
C PHE A 152 8.28 8.25 3.59
N TYR A 153 7.07 7.80 3.91
CA TYR A 153 5.94 7.72 2.98
C TYR A 153 5.31 9.09 2.70
N ARG A 154 5.58 10.09 3.52
CA ARG A 154 5.04 11.45 3.35
C ARG A 154 5.45 12.10 2.04
N GLN A 155 6.63 11.76 1.48
CA GLN A 155 7.05 12.18 0.14
C GLN A 155 6.12 11.65 -0.96
N ILE A 156 5.63 10.42 -0.79
CA ILE A 156 4.64 9.83 -1.72
C ILE A 156 3.30 10.54 -1.59
N LEU A 157 2.84 10.86 -0.36
CA LEU A 157 1.59 11.60 -0.15
C LEU A 157 1.63 12.98 -0.82
N ASP A 158 2.73 13.71 -0.70
CA ASP A 158 2.90 15.01 -1.34
C ASP A 158 2.79 14.88 -2.86
N GLN A 159 3.42 13.86 -3.46
CA GLN A 159 3.30 13.57 -4.90
C GLN A 159 1.88 13.11 -5.30
N ILE A 160 1.15 12.38 -4.46
CA ILE A 160 -0.26 12.04 -4.70
C ILE A 160 -1.11 13.31 -4.78
N ILE A 161 -0.91 14.24 -3.85
CA ILE A 161 -1.62 15.52 -3.80
C ILE A 161 -1.31 16.35 -5.06
N ASP A 162 -0.03 16.45 -5.42
CA ASP A 162 0.41 17.23 -6.60
C ASP A 162 -0.13 16.65 -7.91
N ASN A 163 -0.24 15.32 -7.99
CA ASN A 163 -0.72 14.60 -9.18
C ASN A 163 -2.22 14.25 -9.14
N GLN A 164 -3.00 14.77 -8.17
CA GLN A 164 -4.40 14.38 -7.97
C GLN A 164 -5.26 14.50 -9.24
N LYS A 165 -5.06 15.54 -10.05
CA LYS A 165 -5.79 15.72 -11.30
C LYS A 165 -5.44 14.64 -12.34
N ILE A 166 -4.16 14.33 -12.49
CA ILE A 166 -3.68 13.28 -13.41
C ILE A 166 -4.24 11.92 -12.99
N ILE A 167 -4.20 11.63 -11.68
CA ILE A 167 -4.75 10.39 -11.12
C ILE A 167 -6.26 10.31 -11.39
N PHE A 168 -7.00 11.39 -11.13
CA PHE A 168 -8.45 11.44 -11.36
C PHE A 168 -8.79 11.16 -12.82
N ASP A 169 -8.14 11.87 -13.75
CA ASP A 169 -8.40 11.74 -15.18
C ASP A 169 -8.11 10.31 -15.67
N ARG A 170 -7.00 9.70 -15.22
CA ARG A 170 -6.64 8.32 -15.58
C ARG A 170 -7.58 7.29 -14.98
N VAL A 171 -7.95 7.42 -13.68
CA VAL A 171 -8.91 6.50 -13.05
C VAL A 171 -10.28 6.57 -13.70
N LYS A 172 -10.70 7.77 -14.15
CA LYS A 172 -11.98 7.96 -14.83
C LYS A 172 -12.01 7.32 -16.24
N ASN A 173 -10.88 7.31 -16.93
CA ASN A 173 -10.78 6.84 -18.31
C ASN A 173 -10.44 5.35 -18.44
N LEU A 174 -10.06 4.65 -17.37
CA LEU A 174 -9.95 3.20 -17.28
C LEU A 174 -11.30 2.56 -16.94
#